data_7b0e0120d94fe37bf0ca513f526b34bc
#
_entry.id   7b0e0120d94fe37bf0ca513f526b34bc
#
_cell.length_a   1.000
_cell.length_b   1.000
_cell.length_c   1.000
_cell.angle_alpha   90.00
_cell.angle_beta   90.00
_cell.angle_gamma   90.00
#
_symmetry.space_group_name_H-M   'P 1'
#
loop_
_entity.id
_entity.type
_entity.pdbx_description
1 polymer ?
#
loop_
_entity_poly.entity_id
_entity_poly.type
_entity_poly.pdbx_seq_one_letter_code
_entity_poly.pdbx_strand_id
1 'polypeptide(L)'
;MVENLKKKSLGYKQAASLFRYGANIVDVGGESTRPGSQTIKTKVEWNRIHSTIKKFKKKIVLSLDTRKSEIMEKGIKIGVKLINDISGLKYDKKSINVLKKHNIPFVIHHIQGTPTTMQINPKYKNVLFDIYDFF
;
A
#
# COMPACT_ATOMS: atom_id res chain seq x y z
N MET A 1 -2.37 -3.01 -25.02
CA MET A 1 -0.94 -3.23 -24.68
C MET A 1 -0.15 -1.94 -24.45
N VAL A 2 -0.35 -0.89 -25.25
CA VAL A 2 0.37 0.41 -25.14
C VAL A 2 -0.03 1.21 -23.88
N GLU A 3 -1.27 1.12 -23.42
CA GLU A 3 -1.79 1.84 -22.25
C GLU A 3 -1.15 1.37 -20.93
N ASN A 4 -0.86 0.07 -20.81
CA ASN A 4 -0.18 -0.50 -19.65
C ASN A 4 1.30 -0.10 -19.53
N LEU A 5 1.97 0.14 -20.67
CA LEU A 5 3.35 0.62 -20.70
C LEU A 5 3.46 2.09 -20.28
N LYS A 6 2.51 2.95 -20.70
CA LYS A 6 2.45 4.36 -20.27
C LYS A 6 2.22 4.48 -18.75
N LYS A 7 1.33 3.68 -18.14
CA LYS A 7 1.09 3.70 -16.69
C LYS A 7 2.31 3.21 -15.89
N LYS A 8 3.04 2.19 -16.35
CA LYS A 8 4.30 1.73 -15.73
C LYS A 8 5.41 2.79 -15.79
N SER A 9 5.53 3.51 -16.89
CA SER A 9 6.52 4.58 -17.05
C SER A 9 6.22 5.79 -16.15
N LEU A 10 4.94 6.06 -15.88
CA LEU A 10 4.52 7.18 -15.06
C LEU A 10 4.89 6.97 -13.57
N GLY A 11 4.59 5.82 -13.00
CA GLY A 11 4.96 5.49 -11.62
C GLY A 11 6.48 5.52 -11.38
N TYR A 12 7.23 5.04 -12.35
CA TYR A 12 8.69 5.13 -12.31
C TYR A 12 9.21 6.57 -12.33
N LYS A 13 8.69 7.42 -13.23
CA LYS A 13 9.07 8.83 -13.31
C LYS A 13 8.73 9.58 -12.03
N GLN A 14 7.58 9.29 -11.45
CA GLN A 14 7.15 9.90 -10.19
C GLN A 14 8.05 9.48 -9.03
N ALA A 15 8.37 8.20 -8.87
CA ALA A 15 9.29 7.72 -7.84
C ALA A 15 10.69 8.35 -7.98
N ALA A 16 11.21 8.47 -9.21
CA ALA A 16 12.47 9.13 -9.48
C ALA A 16 12.44 10.64 -9.14
N SER A 17 11.32 11.30 -9.41
CA SER A 17 11.10 12.71 -9.08
C SER A 17 11.09 12.93 -7.57
N LEU A 18 10.29 12.15 -6.84
CA LEU A 18 10.21 12.21 -5.37
C LEU A 18 11.59 12.01 -4.72
N PHE A 19 12.34 11.02 -5.21
CA PHE A 19 13.71 10.78 -4.73
C PHE A 19 14.63 12.00 -4.97
N ARG A 20 14.59 12.62 -6.16
CA ARG A 20 15.40 13.80 -6.47
C ARG A 20 15.02 15.02 -5.62
N TYR A 21 13.77 15.13 -5.23
CA TYR A 21 13.28 16.19 -4.32
C TYR A 21 13.51 15.88 -2.84
N GLY A 22 14.28 14.83 -2.51
CA GLY A 22 14.73 14.55 -1.15
C GLY A 22 13.78 13.72 -0.30
N ALA A 23 12.86 12.97 -0.91
CA ALA A 23 12.02 12.04 -0.15
C ALA A 23 12.87 10.95 0.50
N ASN A 24 12.73 10.76 1.82
CA ASN A 24 13.40 9.70 2.57
C ASN A 24 12.72 8.34 2.37
N ILE A 25 11.42 8.33 2.18
CA ILE A 25 10.59 7.15 1.92
C ILE A 25 9.72 7.45 0.71
N VAL A 26 9.62 6.50 -0.22
CA VAL A 26 8.65 6.56 -1.33
C VAL A 26 7.65 5.44 -1.17
N ASP A 27 6.38 5.81 -1.06
CA ASP A 27 5.27 4.86 -0.98
C ASP A 27 4.79 4.45 -2.37
N VAL A 28 4.68 3.15 -2.60
CA VAL A 28 4.38 2.56 -3.91
C VAL A 28 3.15 1.68 -3.81
N GLY A 29 2.07 2.10 -4.45
CA GLY A 29 0.81 1.35 -4.51
C GLY A 29 0.41 0.98 -5.94
N GLY A 30 -0.20 -0.17 -6.10
CA GLY A 30 -0.71 -0.67 -7.38
C GLY A 30 -2.23 -0.63 -7.50
N GLU A 31 -2.93 -0.58 -6.38
CA GLU A 31 -4.38 -0.43 -6.23
C GLU A 31 -4.68 0.99 -5.72
N SER A 32 -5.71 1.64 -6.26
CA SER A 32 -6.13 2.93 -5.71
C SER A 32 -6.91 2.69 -4.41
N THR A 33 -6.56 3.45 -3.39
CA THR A 33 -7.24 3.45 -2.08
C THR A 33 -8.10 4.70 -1.88
N ARG A 34 -8.30 5.50 -2.94
CA ARG A 34 -9.17 6.69 -2.91
C ARG A 34 -10.64 6.29 -2.73
N PRO A 35 -11.47 7.17 -2.14
CA PRO A 35 -12.91 6.93 -2.06
C PRO A 35 -13.51 6.54 -3.40
N GLY A 36 -14.36 5.50 -3.41
CA GLY A 36 -15.02 4.99 -4.62
C GLY A 36 -14.15 4.09 -5.52
N SER A 37 -12.89 3.84 -5.17
CA SER A 37 -12.03 2.96 -5.96
C SER A 37 -12.45 1.49 -5.86
N GLN A 38 -12.31 0.77 -6.98
CA GLN A 38 -12.61 -0.66 -7.04
C GLN A 38 -11.37 -1.51 -6.78
N THR A 39 -11.59 -2.65 -6.13
CA THR A 39 -10.55 -3.67 -5.92
C THR A 39 -10.11 -4.29 -7.24
N ILE A 40 -8.81 -4.46 -7.42
CA ILE A 40 -8.22 -5.12 -8.58
C ILE A 40 -7.62 -6.48 -8.21
N LYS A 41 -7.45 -7.35 -9.22
CA LYS A 41 -6.82 -8.66 -9.02
C LYS A 41 -5.35 -8.50 -8.59
N THR A 42 -4.88 -9.36 -7.68
CA THR A 42 -3.51 -9.39 -7.16
C THR A 42 -2.44 -9.34 -8.27
N LYS A 43 -2.63 -10.13 -9.33
CA LYS A 43 -1.71 -10.14 -10.48
C LYS A 43 -1.61 -8.78 -11.18
N VAL A 44 -2.73 -8.06 -11.28
CA VAL A 44 -2.76 -6.72 -11.90
C VAL A 44 -2.01 -5.72 -11.03
N GLU A 45 -2.28 -5.73 -9.72
CA GLU A 45 -1.59 -4.89 -8.74
C GLU A 45 -0.08 -5.11 -8.78
N TRP A 46 0.35 -6.37 -8.66
CA TRP A 46 1.77 -6.72 -8.73
C TRP A 46 2.46 -6.25 -10.01
N ASN A 47 1.81 -6.46 -11.16
CA ASN A 47 2.35 -6.04 -12.45
C ASN A 47 2.55 -4.52 -12.59
N ARG A 48 1.78 -3.72 -11.83
CA ARG A 48 1.92 -2.26 -11.84
C ARG A 48 3.14 -1.77 -11.06
N ILE A 49 3.52 -2.46 -9.98
CA ILE A 49 4.49 -1.96 -8.98
C ILE A 49 5.86 -2.65 -9.04
N HIS A 50 5.93 -3.93 -9.39
CA HIS A 50 7.14 -4.74 -9.20
C HIS A 50 8.38 -4.16 -9.88
N SER A 51 8.24 -3.59 -11.07
CA SER A 51 9.35 -2.99 -11.82
C SER A 51 9.91 -1.74 -11.13
N THR A 52 9.03 -0.90 -10.57
CA THR A 52 9.40 0.28 -9.77
C THR A 52 10.15 -0.14 -8.52
N ILE A 53 9.62 -1.12 -7.77
CA ILE A 53 10.28 -1.63 -6.56
C ILE A 53 11.67 -2.17 -6.89
N LYS A 54 11.80 -3.04 -7.90
CA LYS A 54 13.09 -3.61 -8.30
C LYS A 54 14.14 -2.55 -8.60
N LYS A 55 13.75 -1.46 -9.24
CA LYS A 55 14.68 -0.42 -9.68
C LYS A 55 15.13 0.50 -8.54
N PHE A 56 14.26 0.78 -7.58
CA PHE A 56 14.54 1.75 -6.52
C PHE A 56 14.95 1.14 -5.18
N LYS A 57 14.74 -0.14 -4.92
CA LYS A 57 14.99 -0.81 -3.64
C LYS A 57 16.39 -0.62 -3.03
N LYS A 58 17.39 -0.31 -3.85
CA LYS A 58 18.79 -0.04 -3.40
C LYS A 58 19.10 1.45 -3.31
N LYS A 59 18.19 2.33 -3.72
CA LYS A 59 18.41 3.77 -3.83
C LYS A 59 17.66 4.57 -2.77
N ILE A 60 16.51 4.06 -2.35
CA ILE A 60 15.61 4.73 -1.41
C ILE A 60 14.84 3.69 -0.59
N VAL A 61 14.44 4.06 0.60
CA VAL A 61 13.50 3.25 1.41
C VAL A 61 12.14 3.25 0.72
N LEU A 62 11.65 2.04 0.39
CA LEU A 62 10.34 1.87 -0.22
C LEU A 62 9.33 1.39 0.81
N SER A 63 8.23 2.10 0.90
CA SER A 63 6.97 1.67 1.48
C SER A 63 6.09 1.02 0.40
N LEU A 64 5.32 0.03 0.76
CA LEU A 64 4.38 -0.67 -0.13
C LEU A 64 2.96 -0.50 0.38
N ASP A 65 2.18 0.33 -0.34
CA ASP A 65 0.75 0.51 -0.09
C ASP A 65 -0.03 -0.67 -0.68
N THR A 66 -0.44 -1.58 0.18
CA THR A 66 -1.28 -2.73 -0.17
C THR A 66 -1.94 -3.33 1.06
N ARG A 67 -3.14 -3.87 0.87
CA ARG A 67 -3.92 -4.61 1.87
C ARG A 67 -3.94 -6.13 1.62
N LYS A 68 -3.16 -6.62 0.63
CA LYS A 68 -3.11 -8.04 0.24
C LYS A 68 -1.83 -8.70 0.70
N SER A 69 -1.94 -9.72 1.54
CA SER A 69 -0.81 -10.45 2.12
C SER A 69 0.15 -11.02 1.07
N GLU A 70 -0.37 -11.50 -0.07
CA GLU A 70 0.45 -12.01 -1.18
C GLU A 70 1.33 -10.92 -1.79
N ILE A 71 0.82 -9.70 -1.91
CA ILE A 71 1.59 -8.55 -2.41
C ILE A 71 2.63 -8.11 -1.38
N MET A 72 2.27 -8.08 -0.08
CA MET A 72 3.21 -7.81 1.01
C MET A 72 4.39 -8.79 0.96
N GLU A 73 4.11 -10.10 0.94
CA GLU A 73 5.14 -11.15 0.90
C GLU A 73 6.08 -10.98 -0.31
N LYS A 74 5.51 -10.72 -1.50
CA LYS A 74 6.31 -10.49 -2.73
C LYS A 74 7.15 -9.23 -2.64
N GLY A 75 6.59 -8.14 -2.13
CA GLY A 75 7.28 -6.85 -1.98
C GLY A 75 8.45 -6.93 -1.02
N ILE A 76 8.24 -7.56 0.14
CA ILE A 76 9.26 -7.76 1.17
C ILE A 76 10.43 -8.57 0.61
N LYS A 77 10.15 -9.70 -0.06
CA LYS A 77 11.18 -10.56 -0.67
C LYS A 77 12.04 -9.84 -1.70
N ILE A 78 11.53 -8.85 -2.38
CA ILE A 78 12.31 -8.08 -3.36
C ILE A 78 12.92 -6.80 -2.80
N GLY A 79 12.70 -6.46 -1.51
CA GLY A 79 13.44 -5.42 -0.81
C GLY A 79 12.65 -4.19 -0.36
N VAL A 80 11.33 -4.27 -0.28
CA VAL A 80 10.50 -3.29 0.44
C VAL A 80 10.85 -3.31 1.93
N LYS A 81 10.84 -2.15 2.59
CA LYS A 81 11.25 -1.96 3.97
C LYS A 81 10.14 -1.52 4.91
N LEU A 82 8.99 -1.17 4.39
CA LEU A 82 7.83 -0.71 5.14
C LEU A 82 6.56 -1.19 4.42
N ILE A 83 5.57 -1.64 5.16
CA ILE A 83 4.23 -1.92 4.64
C ILE A 83 3.28 -0.82 5.10
N ASN A 84 2.45 -0.33 4.19
CA ASN A 84 1.38 0.63 4.46
C ASN A 84 0.04 -0.04 4.15
N ASP A 85 -0.79 -0.30 5.17
CA ASP A 85 -2.08 -0.97 5.01
C ASP A 85 -3.24 -0.09 5.48
N ILE A 86 -3.96 0.50 4.53
CA ILE A 86 -5.12 1.35 4.78
C ILE A 86 -6.27 0.60 5.46
N SER A 87 -6.33 -0.73 5.35
CA SER A 87 -7.43 -1.52 5.92
C SER A 87 -7.26 -1.82 7.42
N GLY A 88 -6.16 -1.41 8.04
CA GLY A 88 -5.84 -1.77 9.42
C GLY A 88 -5.69 -3.29 9.61
N LEU A 89 -5.13 -3.99 8.63
CA LEU A 89 -4.95 -5.46 8.57
C LEU A 89 -6.26 -6.26 8.54
N LYS A 90 -7.41 -5.61 8.30
CA LYS A 90 -8.73 -6.25 8.33
C LYS A 90 -9.17 -6.84 6.99
N TYR A 91 -8.55 -6.40 5.88
CA TYR A 91 -8.91 -6.89 4.54
C TYR A 91 -8.44 -8.32 4.28
N ASP A 92 -7.21 -8.64 4.63
CA ASP A 92 -6.62 -9.98 4.44
C ASP A 92 -6.06 -10.49 5.78
N LYS A 93 -6.74 -11.46 6.38
CA LYS A 93 -6.38 -12.03 7.69
C LYS A 93 -4.98 -12.66 7.73
N LYS A 94 -4.38 -12.97 6.56
CA LYS A 94 -3.02 -13.50 6.46
C LYS A 94 -1.94 -12.41 6.59
N SER A 95 -2.30 -11.13 6.46
CA SER A 95 -1.36 -10.01 6.51
C SER A 95 -0.56 -10.00 7.80
N ILE A 96 -1.19 -10.20 8.96
CA ILE A 96 -0.51 -10.23 10.26
C ILE A 96 0.58 -11.32 10.32
N ASN A 97 0.33 -12.49 9.73
CA ASN A 97 1.30 -13.59 9.71
C ASN A 97 2.51 -13.24 8.83
N VAL A 98 2.28 -12.57 7.70
CA VAL A 98 3.38 -12.08 6.83
C VAL A 98 4.23 -11.07 7.55
N LEU A 99 3.61 -10.08 8.23
CA LEU A 99 4.33 -9.05 8.97
C LEU A 99 5.17 -9.64 10.11
N LYS A 100 4.59 -10.55 10.90
CA LYS A 100 5.29 -11.26 11.97
C LYS A 100 6.46 -12.09 11.46
N LYS A 101 6.25 -12.87 10.38
CA LYS A 101 7.28 -13.73 9.77
C LYS A 101 8.51 -12.95 9.33
N HIS A 102 8.30 -11.76 8.77
CA HIS A 102 9.39 -10.94 8.22
C HIS A 102 9.90 -9.86 9.18
N ASN A 103 9.28 -9.70 10.35
CA ASN A 103 9.61 -8.67 11.33
C ASN A 103 9.80 -7.29 10.69
N ILE A 104 8.88 -6.92 9.79
CA ILE A 104 8.94 -5.68 9.04
C ILE A 104 8.06 -4.60 9.70
N PRO A 105 8.53 -3.35 9.80
CA PRO A 105 7.70 -2.25 10.26
C PRO A 105 6.52 -2.02 9.30
N PHE A 106 5.41 -1.56 9.86
CA PHE A 106 4.20 -1.29 9.09
C PHE A 106 3.42 -0.10 9.66
N VAL A 107 2.68 0.55 8.77
CA VAL A 107 1.70 1.58 9.10
C VAL A 107 0.32 0.99 8.93
N ILE A 108 -0.51 1.14 9.94
CA ILE A 108 -1.94 0.78 9.89
C ILE A 108 -2.79 2.03 9.99
N HIS A 109 -3.90 2.01 9.27
CA HIS A 109 -4.85 3.11 9.25
C HIS A 109 -6.15 2.73 9.94
N HIS A 110 -6.76 3.69 10.63
CA HIS A 110 -8.15 3.61 10.99
C HIS A 110 -9.01 4.04 9.81
N ILE A 111 -10.00 3.21 9.46
CA ILE A 111 -11.01 3.52 8.43
C ILE A 111 -12.34 2.88 8.84
N GLN A 112 -13.45 3.60 8.61
CA GLN A 112 -14.79 3.02 8.71
C GLN A 112 -15.18 2.48 7.33
N GLY A 113 -15.59 1.19 7.27
CA GLY A 113 -15.94 0.54 6.01
C GLY A 113 -14.74 0.17 5.13
N THR A 114 -14.85 0.44 3.84
CA THR A 114 -13.86 0.13 2.81
C THR A 114 -13.55 1.38 2.01
N PRO A 115 -12.51 1.41 1.13
CA PRO A 115 -12.28 2.55 0.24
C PRO A 115 -13.51 2.96 -0.56
N THR A 116 -14.37 2.00 -0.91
CA THR A 116 -15.65 2.30 -1.62
C THR A 116 -16.66 3.01 -0.74
N THR A 117 -16.69 2.74 0.55
CA THR A 117 -17.75 3.19 1.48
C THR A 117 -17.30 4.15 2.56
N MET A 118 -15.99 4.35 2.75
CA MET A 118 -15.42 5.09 3.87
C MET A 118 -15.87 6.56 4.00
N GLN A 119 -16.39 7.14 2.93
CA GLN A 119 -16.95 8.50 2.92
C GLN A 119 -18.48 8.53 3.05
N ILE A 120 -19.13 7.34 3.14
CA ILE A 120 -20.59 7.27 3.25
C ILE A 120 -20.96 7.41 4.72
N ASN A 121 -21.25 8.65 5.14
CA ASN A 121 -21.77 8.99 6.46
C ASN A 121 -20.99 8.35 7.63
N PRO A 122 -19.67 8.56 7.74
CA PRO A 122 -18.90 8.03 8.85
C PRO A 122 -19.39 8.64 10.16
N LYS A 123 -19.63 7.81 11.18
CA LYS A 123 -20.14 8.24 12.48
C LYS A 123 -19.25 7.74 13.60
N TYR A 124 -19.00 8.61 14.57
CA TYR A 124 -18.29 8.30 15.81
C TYR A 124 -19.15 8.69 17.00
N LYS A 125 -19.19 7.85 18.03
CA LYS A 125 -19.71 8.25 19.33
C LYS A 125 -18.70 9.13 20.05
N ASN A 126 -17.45 8.68 20.06
CA ASN A 126 -16.30 9.43 20.52
C ASN A 126 -15.09 9.00 19.67
N VAL A 127 -14.58 9.93 18.85
CA VAL A 127 -13.53 9.63 17.88
C VAL A 127 -12.27 9.05 18.51
N LEU A 128 -11.89 9.49 19.70
CA LEU A 128 -10.69 8.98 20.40
C LEU A 128 -10.88 7.54 20.85
N PHE A 129 -11.98 7.24 21.50
CA PHE A 129 -12.28 5.89 21.97
C PHE A 129 -12.57 4.94 20.81
N ASP A 130 -13.32 5.38 19.80
CA ASP A 130 -13.64 4.55 18.64
C ASP A 130 -12.37 4.18 17.85
N ILE A 131 -11.38 5.08 17.77
CA ILE A 131 -10.07 4.80 17.17
C ILE A 131 -9.23 3.88 18.08
N TYR A 132 -9.22 4.13 19.38
CA TYR A 132 -8.51 3.29 20.35
C TYR A 132 -9.01 1.84 20.31
N ASP A 133 -10.33 1.65 20.31
CA ASP A 133 -10.95 0.33 20.26
C ASP A 133 -10.78 -0.38 18.90
N PHE A 134 -10.47 0.39 17.84
CA PHE A 134 -10.23 -0.18 16.52
C PHE A 134 -8.88 -0.92 16.46
N PHE A 135 -7.86 -0.45 17.17
CA PHE A 135 -6.51 -1.02 17.20
C PHE A 135 -6.28 -1.97 18.37
#